data_01022b11f4eed564caa4fbe89f519267
#
_entry.id   01022b11f4eed564caa4fbe89f519267
#
_cell.length_a   1.000
_cell.length_b   1.000
_cell.length_c   1.000
_cell.angle_alpha   90.00
_cell.angle_beta   90.00
_cell.angle_gamma   90.00
#
_symmetry.space_group_name_H-M   'P 1'
#
loop_
_entity.id
_entity.type
_entity.pdbx_description
1 polymer ?
#
loop_
_entity_poly.entity_id
_entity_poly.type
_entity_poly.pdbx_seq_one_letter_code
_entity_poly.pdbx_strand_id
1 'polypeptide(L)'
;MAGAAPDDQSDLLNIPWSDAVRFIRQLIHDLRNHLNAIELQSAYVSELEGTENLKAEINRLREMISGLTLALQKLSRKLGDIKSDLISYPASDFVEDLRKKIAQEFPNNSGDITWKIEERNAVLNIAPELLQEAFIELFANAFQHDRGEGALVAKVTVDRNQFIFTLHEPKERFELSTVNWGREPLRNISHGHYGLGLNRVRIIIEAHGGEMHAQYDPKSATLATTLTLPF
;
A
#
# COMPACT_ATOMS: atom_id res chain seq x y z
N MET A 1 16.76 -39.20 -25.33
CA MET A 1 16.40 -38.62 -24.02
C MET A 1 15.99 -37.16 -24.29
N ALA A 2 14.70 -36.94 -24.36
CA ALA A 2 14.13 -35.60 -24.58
C ALA A 2 14.10 -34.90 -23.22
N GLY A 3 14.82 -33.78 -23.11
CA GLY A 3 14.78 -32.89 -21.96
C GLY A 3 13.42 -32.20 -21.92
N ALA A 4 12.68 -32.39 -20.83
CA ALA A 4 11.49 -31.64 -20.55
C ALA A 4 11.90 -30.18 -20.34
N ALA A 5 11.32 -29.29 -21.13
CA ALA A 5 11.37 -27.84 -20.87
C ALA A 5 10.73 -27.56 -19.52
N PRO A 6 11.27 -26.62 -18.71
CA PRO A 6 10.59 -26.19 -17.52
C PRO A 6 9.25 -25.55 -17.91
N ASP A 7 8.20 -26.03 -17.28
CA ASP A 7 6.84 -25.53 -17.39
C ASP A 7 6.85 -24.08 -16.87
N ASP A 8 6.93 -23.14 -17.81
CA ASP A 8 6.76 -21.70 -17.55
C ASP A 8 5.25 -21.45 -17.35
N GLN A 9 4.72 -21.99 -16.26
CA GLN A 9 3.47 -21.53 -15.70
C GLN A 9 3.76 -20.16 -15.07
N SER A 10 3.83 -19.14 -15.95
CA SER A 10 3.62 -17.77 -15.55
C SER A 10 2.40 -17.78 -14.61
N ASP A 11 2.62 -17.39 -13.36
CA ASP A 11 1.63 -17.22 -12.30
C ASP A 11 0.62 -16.15 -12.78
N LEU A 12 -0.22 -16.51 -13.74
CA LEU A 12 -1.31 -15.69 -14.23
C LEU A 12 -2.23 -15.46 -13.05
N LEU A 13 -2.22 -14.25 -12.52
CA LEU A 13 -3.14 -13.79 -11.50
C LEU A 13 -4.57 -14.11 -11.96
N ASN A 14 -5.08 -15.24 -11.53
CA ASN A 14 -6.43 -15.67 -11.82
C ASN A 14 -7.39 -14.94 -10.87
N ILE A 15 -7.70 -13.66 -11.19
CA ILE A 15 -8.68 -12.88 -10.44
C ILE A 15 -10.04 -13.49 -10.72
N PRO A 16 -10.77 -13.99 -9.70
CA PRO A 16 -12.12 -14.46 -9.88
C PRO A 16 -12.99 -13.38 -10.52
N TRP A 17 -13.75 -13.73 -11.55
CA TRP A 17 -14.65 -12.78 -12.23
C TRP A 17 -15.60 -12.06 -11.26
N SER A 18 -16.04 -12.75 -10.21
CA SER A 18 -16.84 -12.18 -9.13
C SER A 18 -16.16 -11.00 -8.43
N ASP A 19 -14.84 -11.07 -8.22
CA ASP A 19 -14.07 -10.03 -7.54
C ASP A 19 -13.83 -8.84 -8.46
N ALA A 20 -13.54 -9.09 -9.73
CA ALA A 20 -13.48 -8.03 -10.74
C ALA A 20 -14.82 -7.28 -10.87
N VAL A 21 -15.95 -8.00 -10.89
CA VAL A 21 -17.30 -7.39 -10.91
C VAL A 21 -17.57 -6.59 -9.65
N ARG A 22 -17.18 -7.09 -8.46
CA ARG A 22 -17.33 -6.38 -7.18
C ARG A 22 -16.52 -5.09 -7.19
N PHE A 23 -15.26 -5.13 -7.64
CA PHE A 23 -14.39 -3.97 -7.81
C PHE A 23 -15.03 -2.91 -8.72
N ILE A 24 -15.48 -3.31 -9.91
CA ILE A 24 -16.11 -2.39 -10.88
C ILE A 24 -17.37 -1.75 -10.29
N ARG A 25 -18.22 -2.54 -9.60
CA ARG A 25 -19.44 -2.01 -8.97
C ARG A 25 -19.09 -1.00 -7.87
N GLN A 26 -18.11 -1.30 -7.02
CA GLN A 26 -17.69 -0.38 -5.96
C GLN A 26 -17.10 0.91 -6.55
N LEU A 27 -16.24 0.80 -7.57
CA LEU A 27 -15.69 1.95 -8.27
C LEU A 27 -16.78 2.85 -8.87
N ILE A 28 -17.77 2.25 -9.56
CA ILE A 28 -18.92 2.99 -10.12
C ILE A 28 -19.72 3.66 -9.01
N HIS A 29 -19.94 2.97 -7.88
CA HIS A 29 -20.65 3.53 -6.73
C HIS A 29 -19.91 4.76 -6.16
N ASP A 30 -18.60 4.65 -5.95
CA ASP A 30 -17.78 5.73 -5.38
C ASP A 30 -17.71 6.94 -6.33
N LEU A 31 -17.52 6.70 -7.63
CA LEU A 31 -17.57 7.76 -8.64
C LEU A 31 -18.93 8.45 -8.68
N ARG A 32 -20.03 7.70 -8.61
CA ARG A 32 -21.39 8.27 -8.58
C ARG A 32 -21.59 9.14 -7.35
N ASN A 33 -21.11 8.73 -6.17
CA ASN A 33 -21.21 9.52 -4.95
C ASN A 33 -20.47 10.86 -5.08
N HIS A 34 -19.26 10.86 -5.64
CA HIS A 34 -18.52 12.09 -5.91
C HIS A 34 -19.22 13.00 -6.91
N LEU A 35 -19.74 12.42 -8.01
CA LEU A 35 -20.47 13.19 -9.03
C LEU A 35 -21.76 13.81 -8.46
N ASN A 36 -22.54 13.04 -7.70
CA ASN A 36 -23.77 13.55 -7.07
C ASN A 36 -23.46 14.69 -6.09
N ALA A 37 -22.37 14.58 -5.33
CA ALA A 37 -21.95 15.64 -4.42
C ALA A 37 -21.54 16.91 -5.17
N ILE A 38 -20.82 16.80 -6.29
CA ILE A 38 -20.44 17.91 -7.16
C ILE A 38 -21.67 18.54 -7.80
N GLU A 39 -22.63 17.73 -8.26
CA GLU A 39 -23.89 18.20 -8.84
C GLU A 39 -24.72 18.99 -7.84
N LEU A 40 -24.91 18.44 -6.61
CA LEU A 40 -25.62 19.12 -5.53
C LEU A 40 -24.97 20.45 -5.17
N GLN A 41 -23.64 20.48 -5.06
CA GLN A 41 -22.88 21.68 -4.75
C GLN A 41 -22.98 22.70 -5.90
N SER A 42 -22.98 22.25 -7.16
CA SER A 42 -23.15 23.12 -8.34
C SER A 42 -24.54 23.75 -8.36
N ALA A 43 -25.59 22.97 -8.04
CA ALA A 43 -26.96 23.49 -7.93
C ALA A 43 -27.05 24.54 -6.83
N TYR A 44 -26.46 24.28 -5.65
CA TYR A 44 -26.42 25.27 -4.56
C TYR A 44 -25.71 26.56 -4.96
N VAL A 45 -24.57 26.45 -5.66
CA VAL A 45 -23.83 27.62 -6.17
C VAL A 45 -24.68 28.46 -7.10
N SER A 46 -25.55 27.84 -7.91
CA SER A 46 -26.42 28.57 -8.86
C SER A 46 -27.55 29.38 -8.18
N GLU A 47 -27.88 29.07 -6.92
CA GLU A 47 -28.93 29.74 -6.14
C GLU A 47 -28.37 30.88 -5.25
N LEU A 48 -27.04 31.01 -5.15
CA LEU A 48 -26.42 32.00 -4.26
C LEU A 48 -26.46 33.41 -4.83
N GLU A 49 -26.98 34.34 -4.03
CA GLU A 49 -26.86 35.78 -4.25
C GLU A 49 -25.65 36.32 -3.46
N GLY A 50 -24.73 36.99 -4.17
CA GLY A 50 -23.57 37.67 -3.57
C GLY A 50 -22.21 37.04 -3.89
N THR A 51 -21.23 37.91 -4.16
CA THR A 51 -19.89 37.49 -4.67
C THR A 51 -19.03 36.73 -3.67
N GLU A 52 -19.14 36.99 -2.38
CA GLU A 52 -18.30 36.35 -1.36
C GLU A 52 -18.73 34.90 -1.12
N ASN A 53 -20.03 34.66 -0.96
CA ASN A 53 -20.58 33.32 -0.78
C ASN A 53 -20.32 32.44 -2.02
N LEU A 54 -20.49 33.02 -3.21
CA LEU A 54 -20.23 32.31 -4.47
C LEU A 54 -18.76 31.85 -4.60
N LYS A 55 -17.81 32.71 -4.20
CA LYS A 55 -16.38 32.34 -4.20
C LYS A 55 -16.08 31.19 -3.26
N ALA A 56 -16.67 31.20 -2.05
CA ALA A 56 -16.47 30.11 -1.08
C ALA A 56 -16.99 28.78 -1.62
N GLU A 57 -18.16 28.75 -2.24
CA GLU A 57 -18.75 27.53 -2.79
C GLU A 57 -18.05 27.04 -4.05
N ILE A 58 -17.55 27.94 -4.91
CA ILE A 58 -16.68 27.57 -6.04
C ILE A 58 -15.38 26.91 -5.53
N ASN A 59 -14.81 27.38 -4.43
CA ASN A 59 -13.63 26.76 -3.84
C ASN A 59 -13.94 25.35 -3.30
N ARG A 60 -15.08 25.13 -2.66
CA ARG A 60 -15.54 23.79 -2.24
C ARG A 60 -15.68 22.84 -3.42
N LEU A 61 -16.29 23.29 -4.53
CA LEU A 61 -16.38 22.48 -5.75
C LEU A 61 -14.99 22.09 -6.29
N ARG A 62 -14.05 23.03 -6.28
CA ARG A 62 -12.67 22.77 -6.69
C ARG A 62 -11.99 21.74 -5.79
N GLU A 63 -12.19 21.82 -4.48
CA GLU A 63 -11.67 20.85 -3.52
C GLU A 63 -12.25 19.44 -3.76
N MET A 64 -13.55 19.34 -4.03
CA MET A 64 -14.22 18.07 -4.35
C MET A 64 -13.68 17.45 -5.64
N ILE A 65 -13.52 18.25 -6.70
CA ILE A 65 -12.94 17.81 -7.98
C ILE A 65 -11.49 17.38 -7.79
N SER A 66 -10.71 18.13 -7.02
CA SER A 66 -9.33 17.81 -6.70
C SER A 66 -9.23 16.49 -5.92
N GLY A 67 -10.10 16.28 -4.94
CA GLY A 67 -10.19 15.03 -4.18
C GLY A 67 -10.51 13.83 -5.06
N LEU A 68 -11.47 13.95 -5.98
CA LEU A 68 -11.80 12.91 -6.96
C LEU A 68 -10.60 12.61 -7.87
N THR A 69 -9.95 13.65 -8.38
CA THR A 69 -8.76 13.50 -9.23
C THR A 69 -7.64 12.73 -8.52
N LEU A 70 -7.37 13.08 -7.25
CA LEU A 70 -6.37 12.38 -6.43
C LEU A 70 -6.76 10.92 -6.18
N ALA A 71 -8.04 10.63 -5.93
CA ALA A 71 -8.52 9.25 -5.74
C ALA A 71 -8.32 8.41 -7.01
N LEU A 72 -8.65 8.96 -8.18
CA LEU A 72 -8.44 8.30 -9.46
C LEU A 72 -6.95 8.11 -9.79
N GLN A 73 -6.10 9.09 -9.49
CA GLN A 73 -4.65 8.98 -9.67
C GLN A 73 -4.06 7.88 -8.78
N LYS A 74 -4.46 7.80 -7.51
CA LYS A 74 -4.03 6.75 -6.58
C LYS A 74 -4.44 5.37 -7.10
N LEU A 75 -5.66 5.22 -7.59
CA LEU A 75 -6.15 3.96 -8.15
C LEU A 75 -5.37 3.59 -9.43
N SER A 76 -5.19 4.54 -10.35
CA SER A 76 -4.41 4.34 -11.58
C SER A 76 -2.98 3.89 -11.28
N ARG A 77 -2.34 4.49 -10.25
CA ARG A 77 -0.99 4.10 -9.83
C ARG A 77 -0.95 2.68 -9.29
N LYS A 78 -1.96 2.28 -8.49
CA LYS A 78 -2.05 0.91 -7.95
C LYS A 78 -2.29 -0.15 -9.02
N LEU A 79 -2.91 0.20 -10.14
CA LEU A 79 -3.19 -0.67 -11.28
C LEU A 79 -2.11 -0.60 -12.38
N GLY A 80 -1.23 0.40 -12.34
CA GLY A 80 -0.22 0.62 -13.37
C GLY A 80 0.94 -0.38 -13.32
N ASP A 81 1.56 -0.59 -14.46
CA ASP A 81 2.77 -1.40 -14.58
C ASP A 81 3.92 -0.84 -13.73
N ILE A 82 4.73 -1.74 -13.19
CA ILE A 82 5.93 -1.39 -12.45
C ILE A 82 7.09 -1.31 -13.43
N LYS A 83 7.62 -0.09 -13.60
CA LYS A 83 8.90 0.14 -14.28
C LYS A 83 9.90 0.57 -13.22
N SER A 84 10.93 -0.22 -12.99
CA SER A 84 11.95 0.05 -11.97
C SER A 84 13.31 0.26 -12.65
N ASP A 85 13.80 1.49 -12.57
CA ASP A 85 15.21 1.77 -12.84
C ASP A 85 15.97 1.56 -11.54
N LEU A 86 16.67 0.42 -11.44
CA LEU A 86 17.40 0.05 -10.23
C LEU A 86 18.73 0.82 -10.18
N ILE A 87 19.02 1.37 -9.01
CA ILE A 87 20.30 2.06 -8.72
C ILE A 87 20.94 1.47 -7.47
N SER A 88 22.26 1.57 -7.35
CA SER A 88 22.98 1.23 -6.13
C SER A 88 22.69 2.25 -5.05
N TYR A 89 22.13 1.80 -3.92
CA TYR A 89 21.68 2.65 -2.82
C TYR A 89 22.08 2.05 -1.47
N PRO A 90 22.79 2.80 -0.59
CA PRO A 90 23.15 2.29 0.74
C PRO A 90 21.91 1.93 1.56
N ALA A 91 21.92 0.77 2.20
CA ALA A 91 20.77 0.31 3.01
C ALA A 91 20.47 1.27 4.18
N SER A 92 21.51 1.82 4.81
CA SER A 92 21.41 2.83 5.86
C SER A 92 20.62 4.06 5.42
N ASP A 93 20.98 4.60 4.24
CA ASP A 93 20.36 5.80 3.69
C ASP A 93 18.89 5.53 3.32
N PHE A 94 18.64 4.36 2.73
CA PHE A 94 17.26 3.93 2.43
C PHE A 94 16.39 3.87 3.70
N VAL A 95 16.91 3.27 4.78
CA VAL A 95 16.15 3.15 6.03
C VAL A 95 15.92 4.52 6.67
N GLU A 96 16.92 5.41 6.64
CA GLU A 96 16.77 6.77 7.16
C GLU A 96 15.72 7.57 6.38
N ASP A 97 15.75 7.51 5.04
CA ASP A 97 14.81 8.20 4.18
C ASP A 97 13.39 7.62 4.31
N LEU A 98 13.27 6.29 4.44
CA LEU A 98 12.02 5.62 4.72
C LEU A 98 11.40 6.11 6.05
N ARG A 99 12.20 6.22 7.12
CA ARG A 99 11.73 6.72 8.42
C ARG A 99 11.22 8.14 8.33
N LYS A 100 11.97 9.03 7.66
CA LYS A 100 11.54 10.41 7.40
C LYS A 100 10.23 10.46 6.64
N LYS A 101 10.12 9.64 5.60
CA LYS A 101 8.93 9.59 4.75
C LYS A 101 7.70 9.10 5.52
N ILE A 102 7.84 8.05 6.33
CA ILE A 102 6.77 7.53 7.19
C ILE A 102 6.31 8.58 8.21
N ALA A 103 7.26 9.32 8.80
CA ALA A 103 6.91 10.40 9.74
C ALA A 103 6.14 11.55 9.06
N GLN A 104 6.43 11.83 7.79
CA GLN A 104 5.71 12.83 7.00
C GLN A 104 4.31 12.36 6.59
N GLU A 105 4.17 11.09 6.15
CA GLU A 105 2.88 10.54 5.69
C GLU A 105 1.93 10.23 6.85
N PHE A 106 2.47 9.86 8.03
CA PHE A 106 1.69 9.46 9.21
C PHE A 106 2.10 10.24 10.46
N PRO A 107 1.95 11.59 10.49
CA PRO A 107 2.44 12.41 11.59
C PRO A 107 1.82 12.04 12.94
N ASN A 108 0.57 11.59 12.95
CA ASN A 108 -0.15 11.21 14.17
C ASN A 108 0.18 9.79 14.68
N ASN A 109 0.76 8.94 13.84
CA ASN A 109 1.01 7.52 14.13
C ASN A 109 2.49 7.17 14.19
N SER A 110 3.37 8.04 13.71
CA SER A 110 4.81 7.77 13.62
C SER A 110 5.47 7.56 14.99
N GLY A 111 4.92 8.17 16.05
CA GLY A 111 5.35 7.96 17.43
C GLY A 111 5.05 6.56 17.99
N ASP A 112 4.14 5.84 17.38
CA ASP A 112 3.75 4.47 17.75
C ASP A 112 4.62 3.39 17.09
N ILE A 113 5.70 3.77 16.39
CA ILE A 113 6.59 2.84 15.70
C ILE A 113 7.88 2.71 16.49
N THR A 114 8.20 1.50 16.92
CA THR A 114 9.51 1.14 17.48
C THR A 114 10.39 0.59 16.38
N TRP A 115 11.48 1.28 16.07
CA TRP A 115 12.47 0.83 15.09
C TRP A 115 13.58 0.04 15.77
N LYS A 116 13.85 -1.19 15.27
CA LYS A 116 14.96 -2.05 15.66
C LYS A 116 15.83 -2.27 14.44
N ILE A 117 16.94 -1.57 14.36
CA ILE A 117 17.81 -1.55 13.19
C ILE A 117 19.12 -2.22 13.56
N GLU A 118 19.40 -3.36 12.93
CA GLU A 118 20.64 -4.12 13.04
C GLU A 118 21.30 -4.10 11.67
N GLU A 119 21.86 -2.94 11.30
CA GLU A 119 22.45 -2.74 9.98
C GLU A 119 23.89 -3.23 9.95
N ARG A 120 24.22 -3.83 8.81
CA ARG A 120 25.61 -3.98 8.32
C ARG A 120 25.72 -3.13 7.06
N ASN A 121 26.93 -2.71 6.72
CA ASN A 121 27.16 -1.99 5.46
C ASN A 121 26.73 -2.88 4.29
N ALA A 122 25.61 -2.52 3.69
CA ALA A 122 25.05 -3.19 2.51
C ALA A 122 24.66 -2.14 1.48
N VAL A 123 24.82 -2.47 0.21
CA VAL A 123 24.39 -1.63 -0.92
C VAL A 123 23.33 -2.40 -1.66
N LEU A 124 22.11 -1.88 -1.65
CA LEU A 124 20.96 -2.44 -2.34
C LEU A 124 20.95 -2.01 -3.81
N ASN A 125 20.43 -2.85 -4.68
CA ASN A 125 20.14 -2.46 -6.05
C ASN A 125 18.63 -2.25 -6.17
N ILE A 126 18.15 -1.01 -6.02
CA ILE A 126 16.74 -0.70 -5.84
C ILE A 126 16.30 0.54 -6.64
N ALA A 127 14.99 0.67 -6.84
CA ALA A 127 14.31 1.91 -7.21
C ALA A 127 13.76 2.55 -5.92
N PRO A 128 14.47 3.53 -5.29
CA PRO A 128 14.19 3.96 -3.92
C PRO A 128 12.77 4.49 -3.72
N GLU A 129 12.28 5.31 -4.66
CA GLU A 129 10.95 5.92 -4.57
C GLU A 129 9.84 4.86 -4.66
N LEU A 130 10.01 3.89 -5.57
CA LEU A 130 9.06 2.81 -5.76
C LEU A 130 9.04 1.88 -4.55
N LEU A 131 10.22 1.57 -4.01
CA LEU A 131 10.33 0.74 -2.82
C LEU A 131 9.73 1.45 -1.59
N GLN A 132 9.96 2.76 -1.42
CA GLN A 132 9.30 3.57 -0.38
C GLN A 132 7.77 3.53 -0.52
N GLU A 133 7.22 3.56 -1.76
CA GLU A 133 5.78 3.41 -1.98
C GLU A 133 5.25 2.09 -1.37
N ALA A 134 5.96 0.98 -1.58
CA ALA A 134 5.58 -0.32 -1.00
C ALA A 134 5.57 -0.29 0.53
N PHE A 135 6.59 0.29 1.15
CA PHE A 135 6.64 0.38 2.61
C PHE A 135 5.56 1.30 3.17
N ILE A 136 5.29 2.45 2.54
CA ILE A 136 4.21 3.36 2.95
C ILE A 136 2.86 2.64 2.90
N GLU A 137 2.60 1.86 1.84
CA GLU A 137 1.37 1.08 1.73
C GLU A 137 1.27 0.00 2.81
N LEU A 138 2.38 -0.67 3.15
CA LEU A 138 2.43 -1.64 4.24
C LEU A 138 2.10 -1.00 5.59
N PHE A 139 2.71 0.16 5.91
CA PHE A 139 2.40 0.90 7.13
C PHE A 139 0.98 1.44 7.13
N ALA A 140 0.46 1.94 6.00
CA ALA A 140 -0.92 2.37 5.88
C ALA A 140 -1.90 1.26 6.25
N ASN A 141 -1.66 0.04 5.73
CA ASN A 141 -2.46 -1.14 6.08
C ASN A 141 -2.38 -1.47 7.57
N ALA A 142 -1.18 -1.39 8.16
CA ALA A 142 -0.97 -1.68 9.59
C ALA A 142 -1.69 -0.67 10.51
N PHE A 143 -1.79 0.60 10.10
CA PHE A 143 -2.50 1.62 10.87
C PHE A 143 -4.02 1.58 10.70
N GLN A 144 -4.52 1.11 9.54
CA GLN A 144 -5.95 1.19 9.20
C GLN A 144 -6.75 -0.05 9.56
N HIS A 145 -6.13 -1.24 9.64
CA HIS A 145 -6.86 -2.49 9.76
C HIS A 145 -6.63 -3.19 11.10
N ASP A 146 -7.70 -3.35 11.90
CA ASP A 146 -7.81 -4.20 13.10
C ASP A 146 -6.55 -4.20 13.99
N ARG A 147 -6.02 -3.00 14.26
CA ARG A 147 -4.85 -2.83 15.10
C ARG A 147 -5.21 -3.14 16.55
N GLY A 148 -4.51 -4.10 17.14
CA GLY A 148 -4.54 -4.34 18.58
C GLY A 148 -3.78 -3.26 19.36
N GLU A 149 -3.83 -3.36 20.69
CA GLU A 149 -3.06 -2.47 21.57
C GLU A 149 -1.57 -2.71 21.44
N GLY A 150 -0.79 -1.64 21.44
CA GLY A 150 0.67 -1.68 21.41
C GLY A 150 1.30 -0.96 20.22
N ALA A 151 2.62 -0.86 20.25
CA ALA A 151 3.41 -0.23 19.20
C ALA A 151 3.64 -1.19 18.02
N LEU A 152 3.69 -0.63 16.80
CA LEU A 152 4.26 -1.34 15.67
C LEU A 152 5.77 -1.49 15.87
N VAL A 153 6.34 -2.64 15.56
CA VAL A 153 7.78 -2.85 15.61
C VAL A 153 8.31 -3.09 14.21
N ALA A 154 9.07 -2.16 13.70
CA ALA A 154 9.78 -2.26 12.44
C ALA A 154 11.20 -2.76 12.69
N LYS A 155 11.50 -3.99 12.31
CA LYS A 155 12.82 -4.60 12.44
C LYS A 155 13.52 -4.62 11.08
N VAL A 156 14.77 -4.13 11.06
CA VAL A 156 15.64 -4.18 9.88
C VAL A 156 16.88 -4.98 10.24
N THR A 157 17.20 -5.99 9.42
CA THR A 157 18.44 -6.79 9.58
C THR A 157 19.07 -7.03 8.21
N VAL A 158 20.37 -7.23 8.19
CA VAL A 158 21.12 -7.66 7.01
C VAL A 158 21.78 -8.99 7.31
N ASP A 159 21.38 -10.04 6.59
CA ASP A 159 21.94 -11.39 6.75
C ASP A 159 22.15 -12.07 5.40
N ARG A 160 23.30 -12.74 5.22
CA ARG A 160 23.62 -13.59 4.07
C ARG A 160 23.31 -13.01 2.68
N ASN A 161 23.67 -11.77 2.40
CA ASN A 161 23.33 -11.07 1.16
C ASN A 161 21.84 -10.75 0.99
N GLN A 162 21.10 -10.64 2.08
CA GLN A 162 19.70 -10.23 2.07
C GLN A 162 19.46 -9.06 3.04
N PHE A 163 18.79 -8.05 2.56
CA PHE A 163 18.16 -7.04 3.40
C PHE A 163 16.79 -7.58 3.82
N ILE A 164 16.54 -7.64 5.10
CA ILE A 164 15.32 -8.18 5.68
C ILE A 164 14.63 -7.11 6.50
N PHE A 165 13.43 -6.78 6.11
CA PHE A 165 12.55 -5.90 6.88
C PHE A 165 11.37 -6.72 7.41
N THR A 166 11.08 -6.61 8.71
CA THR A 166 9.90 -7.24 9.30
C THR A 166 9.07 -6.22 10.07
N LEU A 167 7.81 -6.08 9.70
CA LEU A 167 6.82 -5.29 10.43
C LEU A 167 6.02 -6.23 11.34
N HIS A 168 6.11 -6.01 12.64
CA HIS A 168 5.29 -6.70 13.65
C HIS A 168 4.12 -5.81 14.03
N GLU A 169 2.92 -6.31 13.79
CA GLU A 169 1.66 -5.64 14.04
C GLU A 169 0.91 -6.34 15.18
N PRO A 170 0.61 -5.69 16.30
CA PRO A 170 -0.29 -6.25 17.29
C PRO A 170 -1.70 -6.37 16.69
N LYS A 171 -2.30 -7.57 16.79
CA LYS A 171 -3.64 -7.88 16.28
C LYS A 171 -4.39 -8.68 17.34
N GLU A 172 -5.48 -8.17 17.88
CA GLU A 172 -6.29 -8.91 18.85
C GLU A 172 -6.91 -10.17 18.26
N ARG A 173 -7.37 -10.08 17.01
CA ARG A 173 -7.92 -11.20 16.25
C ARG A 173 -7.39 -11.14 14.81
N PHE A 174 -7.00 -12.28 14.30
CA PHE A 174 -6.58 -12.42 12.92
C PHE A 174 -7.03 -13.78 12.38
N GLU A 175 -8.10 -13.76 11.58
CA GLU A 175 -8.74 -14.96 11.05
C GLU A 175 -8.36 -15.24 9.58
N LEU A 176 -7.59 -14.32 8.96
CA LEU A 176 -7.22 -14.44 7.56
C LEU A 176 -6.05 -15.39 7.37
N SER A 177 -6.08 -16.18 6.30
CA SER A 177 -4.92 -16.97 5.89
C SER A 177 -3.80 -16.05 5.41
N THR A 178 -2.58 -16.31 5.88
CA THR A 178 -1.36 -15.63 5.43
C THR A 178 -0.67 -16.32 4.26
N VAL A 179 -1.13 -17.50 3.84
CA VAL A 179 -0.51 -18.32 2.78
C VAL A 179 -0.41 -17.56 1.45
N ASN A 180 -1.48 -16.82 1.09
CA ASN A 180 -1.52 -16.02 -0.12
C ASN A 180 -1.41 -14.52 0.18
N TRP A 181 -0.65 -14.12 1.19
CA TRP A 181 -0.53 -12.74 1.62
C TRP A 181 -0.04 -11.83 0.48
N GLY A 182 -0.88 -10.89 0.08
CA GLY A 182 -0.62 -9.99 -1.05
C GLY A 182 -0.73 -10.63 -2.45
N ARG A 183 -1.04 -11.93 -2.58
CA ARG A 183 -1.23 -12.58 -3.89
C ARG A 183 -2.62 -12.41 -4.48
N GLU A 184 -3.62 -12.18 -3.62
CA GLU A 184 -5.02 -12.06 -4.04
C GLU A 184 -5.42 -10.58 -4.05
N PRO A 185 -5.41 -9.90 -5.20
CA PRO A 185 -5.95 -8.56 -5.32
C PRO A 185 -7.46 -8.59 -5.18
N LEU A 186 -8.05 -7.45 -4.85
CA LEU A 186 -9.51 -7.22 -4.79
C LEU A 186 -10.25 -8.04 -3.71
N ARG A 187 -9.54 -8.63 -2.74
CA ARG A 187 -10.15 -9.51 -1.73
C ARG A 187 -11.04 -8.77 -0.74
N ASN A 188 -10.61 -7.61 -0.25
CA ASN A 188 -11.34 -6.80 0.73
C ASN A 188 -11.73 -5.46 0.11
N ILE A 189 -12.87 -5.44 -0.58
CA ILE A 189 -13.37 -4.25 -1.24
C ILE A 189 -14.40 -3.57 -0.35
N SER A 190 -14.14 -2.29 -0.02
CA SER A 190 -15.05 -1.40 0.69
C SER A 190 -14.90 0.04 0.18
N HIS A 191 -15.70 0.97 0.69
CA HIS A 191 -15.64 2.37 0.25
C HIS A 191 -14.22 2.94 0.33
N GLY A 192 -13.67 3.35 -0.81
CA GLY A 192 -12.29 3.88 -0.93
C GLY A 192 -11.16 2.83 -0.81
N HIS A 193 -11.47 1.57 -0.48
CA HIS A 193 -10.51 0.48 -0.33
C HIS A 193 -10.82 -0.65 -1.33
N TYR A 194 -9.94 -0.87 -2.26
CA TYR A 194 -10.15 -1.81 -3.36
C TYR A 194 -9.35 -3.13 -3.22
N GLY A 195 -8.74 -3.36 -2.06
CA GLY A 195 -7.97 -4.58 -1.82
C GLY A 195 -6.73 -4.75 -2.71
N LEU A 196 -6.15 -3.63 -3.18
CA LEU A 196 -5.00 -3.63 -4.09
C LEU A 196 -3.67 -3.35 -3.37
N GLY A 197 -3.69 -2.86 -2.13
CA GLY A 197 -2.50 -2.36 -1.44
C GLY A 197 -1.43 -3.41 -1.25
N LEU A 198 -1.73 -4.51 -0.56
CA LEU A 198 -0.76 -5.57 -0.30
C LEU A 198 -0.31 -6.30 -1.57
N ASN A 199 -1.19 -6.39 -2.58
CA ASN A 199 -0.79 -6.92 -3.88
C ASN A 199 0.24 -6.00 -4.56
N ARG A 200 0.04 -4.69 -4.50
CA ARG A 200 1.02 -3.70 -5.00
C ARG A 200 2.35 -3.80 -4.27
N VAL A 201 2.34 -3.94 -2.92
CA VAL A 201 3.56 -4.18 -2.13
C VAL A 201 4.29 -5.40 -2.67
N ARG A 202 3.61 -6.54 -2.80
CA ARG A 202 4.21 -7.78 -3.30
C ARG A 202 4.85 -7.59 -4.68
N ILE A 203 4.12 -7.04 -5.65
CA ILE A 203 4.63 -6.86 -7.01
C ILE A 203 5.87 -5.95 -7.02
N ILE A 204 5.89 -4.89 -6.20
CA ILE A 204 7.08 -4.03 -6.08
C ILE A 204 8.27 -4.81 -5.52
N ILE A 205 8.08 -5.59 -4.45
CA ILE A 205 9.15 -6.40 -3.85
C ILE A 205 9.67 -7.43 -4.84
N GLU A 206 8.79 -8.13 -5.55
CA GLU A 206 9.16 -9.12 -6.59
C GLU A 206 9.90 -8.46 -7.75
N ALA A 207 9.53 -7.23 -8.17
CA ALA A 207 10.25 -6.46 -9.18
C ALA A 207 11.70 -6.08 -8.77
N HIS A 208 11.99 -6.12 -7.46
CA HIS A 208 13.34 -5.96 -6.91
C HIS A 208 14.04 -7.30 -6.65
N GLY A 209 13.50 -8.42 -7.14
CA GLY A 209 14.03 -9.78 -6.92
C GLY A 209 13.83 -10.28 -5.49
N GLY A 210 12.96 -9.63 -4.72
CA GLY A 210 12.67 -9.97 -3.34
C GLY A 210 11.44 -10.84 -3.14
N GLU A 211 11.15 -11.13 -1.88
CA GLU A 211 10.00 -11.94 -1.47
C GLU A 211 9.23 -11.27 -0.33
N MET A 212 7.92 -11.56 -0.27
CA MET A 212 7.04 -11.10 0.80
C MET A 212 6.34 -12.27 1.46
N HIS A 213 6.50 -12.39 2.77
CA HIS A 213 5.86 -13.40 3.60
C HIS A 213 5.13 -12.77 4.79
N ALA A 214 4.08 -13.43 5.26
CA ALA A 214 3.42 -13.03 6.50
C ALA A 214 3.12 -14.27 7.36
N GLN A 215 3.19 -14.08 8.67
CA GLN A 215 2.88 -15.10 9.66
C GLN A 215 2.16 -14.46 10.84
N TYR A 216 1.07 -15.06 11.28
CA TYR A 216 0.40 -14.69 12.52
C TYR A 216 0.76 -15.66 13.65
N ASP A 217 1.19 -15.11 14.77
CA ASP A 217 1.40 -15.85 16.00
C ASP A 217 0.26 -15.58 17.00
N PRO A 218 -0.65 -16.54 17.23
CA PRO A 218 -1.76 -16.35 18.15
C PRO A 218 -1.34 -16.23 19.61
N LYS A 219 -0.10 -16.68 19.98
CA LYS A 219 0.38 -16.59 21.37
C LYS A 219 0.79 -15.17 21.73
N SER A 220 1.43 -14.48 20.81
CA SER A 220 1.82 -13.08 20.98
C SER A 220 0.79 -12.11 20.39
N ALA A 221 -0.30 -12.61 19.80
CA ALA A 221 -1.30 -11.83 19.09
C ALA A 221 -0.65 -10.86 18.08
N THR A 222 0.33 -11.35 17.29
CA THR A 222 1.15 -10.52 16.43
C THR A 222 1.15 -11.06 14.99
N LEU A 223 0.85 -10.19 14.04
CA LEU A 223 1.08 -10.44 12.61
C LEU A 223 2.46 -9.90 12.24
N ALA A 224 3.33 -10.75 11.75
CA ALA A 224 4.64 -10.37 11.23
C ALA A 224 4.63 -10.44 9.70
N THR A 225 4.83 -9.30 9.03
CA THR A 225 5.03 -9.22 7.58
C THR A 225 6.49 -8.99 7.29
N THR A 226 7.13 -9.90 6.58
CA THR A 226 8.56 -9.88 6.25
C THR A 226 8.75 -9.63 4.75
N LEU A 227 9.58 -8.66 4.43
CA LEU A 227 10.05 -8.33 3.09
C LEU A 227 11.54 -8.62 3.01
N THR A 228 11.97 -9.37 2.01
CA THR A 228 13.38 -9.68 1.77
C THR A 228 13.80 -9.12 0.42
N LEU A 229 14.99 -8.54 0.33
CA LEU A 229 15.58 -8.04 -0.90
C LEU A 229 17.01 -8.58 -1.03
N PRO A 230 17.43 -9.07 -2.19
CA PRO A 230 18.82 -9.42 -2.45
C PRO A 230 19.68 -8.18 -2.64
N PHE A 231 21.00 -8.29 -2.42
CA PHE A 231 21.99 -7.26 -2.73
C PHE A 231 23.35 -7.85 -3.12
#